data_faf72d15cc24309175e4e2005191e0a3
#
_entry.id   faf72d15cc24309175e4e2005191e0a3
#
_cell.length_a   1.000
_cell.length_b   1.000
_cell.length_c   1.000
_cell.angle_alpha   90.00
_cell.angle_beta   90.00
_cell.angle_gamma   90.00
#
_symmetry.space_group_name_H-M   'P 1'
#
loop_
_entity.id
_entity.type
_entity.pdbx_description
1 polymer ?
#
loop_
_entity_poly.entity_id
_entity_poly.type
_entity_poly.pdbx_seq_one_letter_code
_entity_poly.pdbx_strand_id
1 'polypeptide(L)'
;MVSHHSLKRGVSYFGVRNPKHVFQDMQDLKKSGFTHVLHTYSEEDLQYYRETMKEIIDISVDLGLSVYVNPWGVGRVFGGEAYSELVAKNPGTAQISADGTIQPAICPTSQVFIDYLMNWLDAIAETKAETIFWDEPHFYFAKGNLNNWACRCPNCQKLFKKAYGFQMPDNLTPEVLEFRETALVNFLHKMTLAAKERQKRNTVCMLPPWFPAGIDDWNKIASLPSVDEIASDPYQERNDSSELVLKHYKETAERLMKTAKEFNKETQMWVKCYLIEEGREQDVTDSVLVSYDAGIRNIFAWSYKASEYLSWLRSDNPEKAWLAYLESFKKLSV
;
A
#
# COMPACT_ATOMS: atom_id res chain seq x y z
N MET A 1 -20.40 -15.85 -15.92
CA MET A 1 -21.27 -15.31 -14.86
C MET A 1 -20.44 -14.31 -14.08
N VAL A 2 -20.75 -13.02 -14.18
CA VAL A 2 -20.10 -11.99 -13.33
C VAL A 2 -20.67 -12.21 -11.94
N SER A 3 -19.86 -12.72 -11.01
CA SER A 3 -20.28 -12.78 -9.61
C SER A 3 -20.54 -11.35 -9.15
N HIS A 4 -21.75 -11.05 -8.71
CA HIS A 4 -22.06 -9.81 -8.03
C HIS A 4 -21.29 -9.79 -6.70
N HIS A 5 -20.01 -9.39 -6.74
CA HIS A 5 -19.30 -9.11 -5.50
C HIS A 5 -19.98 -7.91 -4.84
N SER A 6 -20.44 -8.09 -3.60
CA SER A 6 -20.98 -6.99 -2.81
C SER A 6 -19.92 -5.89 -2.68
N LEU A 7 -20.35 -4.64 -2.76
CA LEU A 7 -19.47 -3.48 -2.61
C LEU A 7 -18.76 -3.52 -1.25
N LYS A 8 -17.43 -3.55 -1.28
CA LYS A 8 -16.58 -3.44 -0.10
C LYS A 8 -16.23 -1.96 0.10
N ARG A 9 -16.55 -1.44 1.26
CA ARG A 9 -16.28 -0.07 1.65
C ARG A 9 -15.29 -0.07 2.79
N GLY A 10 -14.11 0.47 2.54
CA GLY A 10 -12.98 0.42 3.47
C GLY A 10 -12.36 1.77 3.78
N VAL A 11 -11.52 1.79 4.80
CA VAL A 11 -10.74 2.97 5.18
C VAL A 11 -9.49 2.55 5.94
N SER A 12 -8.39 3.30 5.78
CA SER A 12 -7.22 3.17 6.64
C SER A 12 -7.44 3.86 7.99
N TYR A 13 -6.93 3.23 9.04
CA TYR A 13 -6.98 3.71 10.41
C TYR A 13 -5.61 3.54 11.05
N PHE A 14 -4.98 4.63 11.47
CA PHE A 14 -3.60 4.63 11.96
C PHE A 14 -3.41 5.64 13.10
N GLY A 15 -2.30 5.53 13.82
CA GLY A 15 -1.88 6.48 14.84
C GLY A 15 -2.63 6.40 16.18
N VAL A 16 -3.67 5.59 16.29
CA VAL A 16 -4.46 5.42 17.52
C VAL A 16 -4.16 4.08 18.15
N ARG A 17 -3.55 4.10 19.33
CA ARG A 17 -3.14 2.90 20.09
C ARG A 17 -3.93 2.71 21.41
N ASN A 18 -5.07 3.39 21.56
CA ASN A 18 -5.94 3.23 22.70
C ASN A 18 -7.15 2.37 22.31
N PRO A 19 -7.28 1.11 22.83
CA PRO A 19 -8.37 0.21 22.45
C PRO A 19 -9.77 0.77 22.72
N LYS A 20 -9.93 1.61 23.74
CA LYS A 20 -11.23 2.25 24.02
C LYS A 20 -11.65 3.26 22.95
N HIS A 21 -10.69 4.05 22.46
CA HIS A 21 -10.95 4.98 21.35
C HIS A 21 -11.21 4.22 20.05
N VAL A 22 -10.40 3.20 19.78
CA VAL A 22 -10.59 2.33 18.61
C VAL A 22 -11.97 1.68 18.61
N PHE A 23 -12.43 1.17 19.75
CA PHE A 23 -13.77 0.59 19.86
C PHE A 23 -14.87 1.58 19.43
N GLN A 24 -14.80 2.82 19.91
CA GLN A 24 -15.75 3.87 19.54
C GLN A 24 -15.69 4.19 18.04
N ASP A 25 -14.49 4.40 17.49
CA ASP A 25 -14.28 4.72 16.09
C ASP A 25 -14.75 3.58 15.17
N MET A 26 -14.48 2.32 15.53
CA MET A 26 -14.94 1.15 14.74
C MET A 26 -16.47 1.01 14.80
N GLN A 27 -17.11 1.32 15.93
CA GLN A 27 -18.57 1.39 16.00
C GLN A 27 -19.14 2.45 15.07
N ASP A 28 -18.51 3.63 15.00
CA ASP A 28 -18.95 4.71 14.12
C ASP A 28 -18.74 4.35 12.65
N LEU A 29 -17.65 3.67 12.30
CA LEU A 29 -17.45 3.12 10.98
C LEU A 29 -18.56 2.12 10.60
N LYS A 30 -18.90 1.19 11.48
CA LYS A 30 -20.00 0.22 11.24
C LYS A 30 -21.34 0.92 11.03
N LYS A 31 -21.70 1.89 11.90
CA LYS A 31 -22.94 2.68 11.75
C LYS A 31 -22.96 3.44 10.43
N SER A 32 -21.80 3.87 9.94
CA SER A 32 -21.64 4.55 8.65
C SER A 32 -21.61 3.59 7.45
N GLY A 33 -21.80 2.28 7.66
CA GLY A 33 -21.89 1.28 6.59
C GLY A 33 -20.55 0.79 6.06
N PHE A 34 -19.44 0.99 6.79
CA PHE A 34 -18.15 0.37 6.44
C PHE A 34 -18.19 -1.14 6.66
N THR A 35 -17.50 -1.84 5.78
CA THR A 35 -17.36 -3.29 5.83
C THR A 35 -15.92 -3.71 6.12
N HIS A 36 -14.96 -2.83 5.87
CA HIS A 36 -13.54 -3.13 5.95
C HIS A 36 -12.77 -1.99 6.63
N VAL A 37 -11.68 -2.33 7.31
CA VAL A 37 -10.70 -1.39 7.84
C VAL A 37 -9.30 -1.92 7.60
N LEU A 38 -8.37 -1.02 7.28
CA LEU A 38 -6.94 -1.32 7.26
C LEU A 38 -6.30 -0.70 8.50
N HIS A 39 -5.70 -1.52 9.36
CA HIS A 39 -4.84 -1.07 10.44
C HIS A 39 -3.38 -1.07 9.98
N THR A 40 -2.68 0.03 10.21
CA THR A 40 -1.23 0.08 9.99
C THR A 40 -0.50 -0.68 11.10
N TYR A 41 0.61 -1.32 10.74
CA TYR A 41 1.42 -2.08 11.69
C TYR A 41 2.91 -1.85 11.41
N SER A 42 3.45 -0.79 12.00
CA SER A 42 4.82 -0.32 11.80
C SER A 42 5.87 -1.16 12.55
N GLU A 43 7.15 -0.80 12.41
CA GLU A 43 8.24 -1.37 13.21
C GLU A 43 8.05 -1.10 14.70
N GLU A 44 7.58 0.09 15.05
CA GLU A 44 7.30 0.49 16.42
C GLU A 44 6.14 -0.33 17.02
N ASP A 45 5.09 -0.59 16.21
CA ASP A 45 3.95 -1.42 16.62
C ASP A 45 4.40 -2.86 16.93
N LEU A 46 5.25 -3.44 16.09
CA LEU A 46 5.81 -4.76 16.33
C LEU A 46 6.66 -4.80 17.61
N GLN A 47 7.46 -3.78 17.84
CA GLN A 47 8.44 -3.76 18.92
C GLN A 47 7.80 -3.46 20.29
N TYR A 48 6.83 -2.52 20.35
CA TYR A 48 6.34 -1.98 21.62
C TYR A 48 4.84 -2.19 21.87
N TYR A 49 4.05 -2.44 20.80
CA TYR A 49 2.59 -2.41 20.91
C TYR A 49 1.92 -3.69 20.37
N ARG A 50 2.66 -4.80 20.28
CA ARG A 50 2.17 -6.06 19.69
C ARG A 50 0.82 -6.51 20.28
N GLU A 51 0.72 -6.56 21.62
CA GLU A 51 -0.51 -6.98 22.30
C GLU A 51 -1.66 -5.97 22.09
N THR A 52 -1.32 -4.67 22.15
CA THR A 52 -2.30 -3.61 21.90
C THR A 52 -2.83 -3.67 20.45
N MET A 53 -1.97 -3.89 19.47
CA MET A 53 -2.39 -4.02 18.09
C MET A 53 -3.23 -5.26 17.86
N LYS A 54 -2.92 -6.37 18.53
CA LYS A 54 -3.76 -7.57 18.51
C LYS A 54 -5.15 -7.27 19.06
N GLU A 55 -5.25 -6.60 20.21
CA GLU A 55 -6.52 -6.19 20.79
C GLU A 55 -7.31 -5.27 19.86
N ILE A 56 -6.67 -4.30 19.22
CA ILE A 56 -7.29 -3.38 18.26
C ILE A 56 -7.85 -4.13 17.05
N ILE A 57 -7.10 -5.07 16.51
CA ILE A 57 -7.53 -5.89 15.38
C ILE A 57 -8.72 -6.76 15.80
N ASP A 58 -8.64 -7.41 16.96
CA ASP A 58 -9.69 -8.26 17.48
C ASP A 58 -11.00 -7.47 17.72
N ILE A 59 -10.92 -6.25 18.29
CA ILE A 59 -12.06 -5.33 18.42
C ILE A 59 -12.74 -5.07 17.08
N SER A 60 -11.97 -4.78 16.04
CA SER A 60 -12.51 -4.47 14.72
C SER A 60 -13.22 -5.66 14.10
N VAL A 61 -12.65 -6.87 14.22
CA VAL A 61 -13.26 -8.11 13.75
C VAL A 61 -14.52 -8.45 14.54
N ASP A 62 -14.48 -8.30 15.87
CA ASP A 62 -15.63 -8.61 16.76
C ASP A 62 -16.82 -7.66 16.51
N LEU A 63 -16.55 -6.43 16.02
CA LEU A 63 -17.57 -5.50 15.54
C LEU A 63 -18.05 -5.82 14.10
N GLY A 64 -17.52 -6.86 13.46
CA GLY A 64 -17.93 -7.34 12.14
C GLY A 64 -17.31 -6.56 10.99
N LEU A 65 -16.12 -5.99 11.16
CA LEU A 65 -15.29 -5.45 10.08
C LEU A 65 -14.32 -6.52 9.59
N SER A 66 -14.12 -6.66 8.28
CA SER A 66 -12.97 -7.39 7.74
C SER A 66 -11.71 -6.53 7.87
N VAL A 67 -10.63 -7.13 8.37
CA VAL A 67 -9.43 -6.38 8.72
C VAL A 67 -8.28 -6.68 7.77
N TYR A 68 -7.73 -5.62 7.21
CA TYR A 68 -6.46 -5.58 6.49
C TYR A 68 -5.37 -5.03 7.42
N VAL A 69 -4.13 -5.48 7.24
CA VAL A 69 -2.96 -4.96 7.96
C VAL A 69 -1.83 -4.72 6.97
N ASN A 70 -1.15 -3.56 7.07
CA ASN A 70 0.00 -3.25 6.22
C ASN A 70 1.28 -3.02 7.02
N PRO A 71 2.46 -3.37 6.47
CA PRO A 71 3.77 -3.04 7.03
C PRO A 71 4.11 -1.55 6.80
N TRP A 72 3.38 -0.66 7.48
CA TRP A 72 3.40 0.79 7.26
C TRP A 72 4.79 1.41 7.45
N GLY A 73 5.38 1.91 6.38
CA GLY A 73 6.71 2.52 6.36
C GLY A 73 7.87 1.58 6.68
N VAL A 74 7.61 0.28 6.84
CA VAL A 74 8.62 -0.72 7.25
C VAL A 74 9.75 -0.79 6.24
N GLY A 75 10.95 -0.60 6.72
CA GLY A 75 12.17 -0.62 5.92
C GLY A 75 12.30 0.50 4.90
N ARG A 76 11.35 1.44 4.83
CA ARG A 76 11.24 2.41 3.72
C ARG A 76 11.17 1.71 2.35
N VAL A 77 10.65 0.49 2.31
CA VAL A 77 10.35 -0.30 1.12
C VAL A 77 8.84 -0.29 0.85
N PHE A 78 8.06 -0.13 1.91
CA PHE A 78 6.61 0.01 1.84
C PHE A 78 6.18 1.45 2.06
N GLY A 79 5.03 1.81 1.52
CA GLY A 79 4.40 3.12 1.69
C GLY A 79 4.11 3.47 3.15
N GLY A 80 3.89 4.76 3.40
CA GLY A 80 3.52 5.30 4.70
C GLY A 80 4.58 6.16 5.37
N GLU A 81 4.13 6.92 6.37
CA GLU A 81 4.91 7.97 7.03
C GLU A 81 5.68 7.48 8.27
N ALA A 82 5.49 6.22 8.68
CA ALA A 82 6.21 5.68 9.84
C ALA A 82 7.73 5.67 9.61
N TYR A 83 8.47 6.00 10.65
CA TYR A 83 9.92 5.91 10.61
C TYR A 83 10.38 4.46 10.64
N SER A 84 11.46 4.16 9.90
CA SER A 84 12.15 2.88 9.94
C SER A 84 13.49 3.02 10.63
N GLU A 85 13.78 2.11 11.57
CA GLU A 85 15.06 2.01 12.25
C GLU A 85 15.93 0.87 11.71
N LEU A 86 15.43 0.09 10.75
CA LEU A 86 16.11 -1.14 10.28
C LEU A 86 17.50 -0.86 9.73
N VAL A 87 17.69 0.21 8.96
CA VAL A 87 19.01 0.59 8.45
C VAL A 87 19.91 1.08 9.56
N ALA A 88 19.42 1.86 10.51
CA ALA A 88 20.21 2.32 11.65
C ALA A 88 20.71 1.16 12.52
N LYS A 89 19.87 0.14 12.72
CA LYS A 89 20.22 -1.09 13.44
C LYS A 89 21.11 -2.04 12.63
N ASN A 90 21.05 -1.96 11.28
CA ASN A 90 21.76 -2.85 10.35
C ASN A 90 22.40 -2.06 9.20
N PRO A 91 23.44 -1.23 9.43
CA PRO A 91 23.96 -0.26 8.43
C PRO A 91 24.36 -0.88 7.09
N GLY A 92 24.89 -2.13 7.10
CA GLY A 92 25.30 -2.82 5.87
C GLY A 92 24.16 -3.26 4.94
N THR A 93 22.90 -3.01 5.32
CA THR A 93 21.73 -3.43 4.55
C THR A 93 21.06 -2.28 3.78
N ALA A 94 21.58 -1.06 3.93
CA ALA A 94 21.04 0.14 3.29
C ALA A 94 21.06 0.03 1.77
N GLN A 95 20.06 0.62 1.13
CA GLN A 95 20.10 0.88 -0.32
C GLN A 95 21.19 1.92 -0.62
N ILE A 96 21.84 1.76 -1.77
CA ILE A 96 22.84 2.70 -2.27
C ILE A 96 22.34 3.21 -3.62
N SER A 97 22.25 4.54 -3.76
CA SER A 97 21.84 5.19 -5.00
C SER A 97 22.94 5.18 -6.06
N ALA A 98 22.62 5.54 -7.29
CA ALA A 98 23.53 5.56 -8.44
C ALA A 98 24.75 6.47 -8.20
N ASP A 99 24.58 7.56 -7.46
CA ASP A 99 25.65 8.48 -7.06
C ASP A 99 26.52 8.00 -5.86
N GLY A 100 26.25 6.81 -5.34
CA GLY A 100 26.92 6.22 -4.18
C GLY A 100 26.36 6.65 -2.82
N THR A 101 25.30 7.46 -2.77
CA THR A 101 24.67 7.91 -1.52
C THR A 101 23.98 6.74 -0.82
N ILE A 102 24.26 6.57 0.48
CA ILE A 102 23.56 5.61 1.34
C ILE A 102 22.20 6.17 1.70
N GLN A 103 21.13 5.40 1.41
CA GLN A 103 19.76 5.82 1.64
C GLN A 103 19.20 5.26 2.96
N PRO A 104 18.26 5.96 3.60
CA PRO A 104 17.62 5.50 4.84
C PRO A 104 16.58 4.40 4.59
N ALA A 105 16.76 3.58 3.58
CA ALA A 105 15.89 2.50 3.19
C ALA A 105 16.68 1.18 3.13
N ILE A 106 16.10 0.10 3.67
CA ILE A 106 16.72 -1.23 3.60
C ILE A 106 16.57 -1.82 2.20
N CYS A 107 17.59 -2.57 1.74
CA CYS A 107 17.47 -3.22 0.44
C CYS A 107 16.47 -4.40 0.48
N PRO A 108 15.47 -4.47 -0.43
CA PRO A 108 14.52 -5.59 -0.49
C PRO A 108 15.18 -6.95 -0.71
N THR A 109 16.40 -6.99 -1.27
CA THR A 109 17.15 -8.24 -1.45
C THR A 109 17.97 -8.66 -0.22
N SER A 110 17.91 -7.88 0.88
CA SER A 110 18.64 -8.18 2.13
C SER A 110 17.97 -9.33 2.88
N GLN A 111 18.76 -10.33 3.27
CA GLN A 111 18.25 -11.42 4.10
C GLN A 111 17.77 -10.93 5.47
N VAL A 112 18.44 -9.93 6.05
CA VAL A 112 18.03 -9.30 7.32
C VAL A 112 16.60 -8.73 7.21
N PHE A 113 16.27 -8.10 6.08
CA PHE A 113 14.93 -7.57 5.86
C PHE A 113 13.89 -8.69 5.72
N ILE A 114 14.23 -9.74 4.99
CA ILE A 114 13.38 -10.92 4.85
C ILE A 114 13.09 -11.55 6.21
N ASP A 115 14.13 -11.77 7.03
CA ASP A 115 13.98 -12.37 8.35
C ASP A 115 13.15 -11.49 9.30
N TYR A 116 13.32 -10.16 9.21
CA TYR A 116 12.47 -9.21 9.92
C TYR A 116 10.99 -9.35 9.54
N LEU A 117 10.71 -9.40 8.24
CA LEU A 117 9.33 -9.53 7.75
C LEU A 117 8.72 -10.91 8.07
N MET A 118 9.52 -11.97 8.15
CA MET A 118 9.03 -13.27 8.64
C MET A 118 8.55 -13.17 10.09
N ASN A 119 9.31 -12.51 10.98
CA ASN A 119 8.90 -12.26 12.35
C ASN A 119 7.66 -11.33 12.42
N TRP A 120 7.57 -10.33 11.54
CA TRP A 120 6.39 -9.47 11.41
C TRP A 120 5.16 -10.31 11.00
N LEU A 121 5.30 -11.21 10.02
CA LEU A 121 4.24 -12.11 9.58
C LEU A 121 3.80 -13.07 10.70
N ASP A 122 4.72 -13.55 11.53
CA ASP A 122 4.39 -14.39 12.70
C ASP A 122 3.52 -13.61 13.69
N ALA A 123 3.84 -12.34 13.94
CA ALA A 123 3.02 -11.50 14.81
C ALA A 123 1.61 -11.26 14.22
N ILE A 124 1.49 -11.05 12.90
CA ILE A 124 0.18 -10.89 12.27
C ILE A 124 -0.61 -12.22 12.26
N ALA A 125 0.07 -13.34 12.17
CA ALA A 125 -0.59 -14.66 12.22
C ALA A 125 -1.31 -14.91 13.56
N GLU A 126 -0.86 -14.30 14.65
CA GLU A 126 -1.50 -14.39 15.97
C GLU A 126 -2.75 -13.50 16.12
N THR A 127 -3.05 -12.68 15.12
CA THR A 127 -4.21 -11.78 15.10
C THR A 127 -5.34 -12.34 14.23
N LYS A 128 -6.56 -11.80 14.42
CA LYS A 128 -7.73 -12.12 13.56
C LYS A 128 -7.71 -11.40 12.21
N ALA A 129 -6.68 -10.62 11.86
CA ALA A 129 -6.57 -9.98 10.55
C ALA A 129 -6.65 -11.01 9.43
N GLU A 130 -7.47 -10.74 8.41
CA GLU A 130 -7.68 -11.64 7.29
C GLU A 130 -6.64 -11.43 6.18
N THR A 131 -6.31 -10.19 5.88
CA THR A 131 -5.57 -9.81 4.69
C THR A 131 -4.34 -8.97 5.04
N ILE A 132 -3.21 -9.31 4.43
CA ILE A 132 -2.02 -8.46 4.44
C ILE A 132 -2.04 -7.59 3.19
N PHE A 133 -1.90 -6.30 3.40
CA PHE A 133 -1.83 -5.29 2.35
C PHE A 133 -0.38 -4.84 2.18
N TRP A 134 0.27 -5.29 1.10
CA TRP A 134 1.63 -4.94 0.73
C TRP A 134 1.61 -3.60 0.00
N ASP A 135 1.91 -2.56 0.75
CA ASP A 135 1.70 -1.17 0.38
C ASP A 135 2.86 -0.63 -0.46
N GLU A 136 2.61 -0.29 -1.72
CA GLU A 136 3.53 0.40 -2.63
C GLU A 136 4.99 -0.11 -2.60
N PRO A 137 5.29 -1.41 -2.71
CA PRO A 137 6.64 -1.90 -2.61
C PRO A 137 7.55 -1.27 -3.67
N HIS A 138 8.62 -0.60 -3.23
CA HIS A 138 9.48 0.15 -4.14
C HIS A 138 10.95 0.18 -3.68
N PHE A 139 11.85 0.48 -4.62
CA PHE A 139 13.19 0.93 -4.29
C PHE A 139 13.18 2.43 -3.98
N TYR A 140 14.08 2.85 -3.10
CA TYR A 140 14.24 4.27 -2.79
C TYR A 140 14.48 5.09 -4.08
N PHE A 141 13.85 6.24 -4.13
CA PHE A 141 14.05 7.22 -5.18
C PHE A 141 14.14 8.62 -4.55
N ALA A 142 15.00 9.46 -5.12
CA ALA A 142 15.07 10.84 -4.72
C ALA A 142 13.97 11.65 -5.42
N LYS A 143 13.04 12.23 -4.65
CA LYS A 143 11.99 13.09 -5.21
C LYS A 143 12.64 14.23 -6.02
N GLY A 144 12.29 14.32 -7.32
CA GLY A 144 12.83 15.31 -8.24
C GLY A 144 14.15 14.95 -8.95
N ASN A 145 14.76 13.78 -8.66
CA ASN A 145 15.96 13.32 -9.37
C ASN A 145 15.85 11.83 -9.73
N LEU A 146 15.16 11.53 -10.81
CA LEU A 146 14.95 10.17 -11.32
C LEU A 146 16.24 9.47 -11.76
N ASN A 147 17.31 10.22 -12.06
CA ASN A 147 18.60 9.66 -12.43
C ASN A 147 19.37 9.12 -11.23
N ASN A 148 18.97 9.48 -10.02
CA ASN A 148 19.58 8.96 -8.77
C ASN A 148 18.76 7.79 -8.20
N TRP A 149 18.70 6.73 -8.98
CA TRP A 149 17.97 5.51 -8.66
C TRP A 149 18.72 4.61 -7.66
N ALA A 150 18.02 3.76 -6.94
CA ALA A 150 18.54 2.67 -6.11
C ALA A 150 17.98 1.31 -6.63
N CYS A 151 18.62 0.17 -6.38
CA CYS A 151 19.68 -0.06 -5.41
C CYS A 151 20.96 -0.58 -6.07
N ARG A 152 22.07 0.03 -5.74
CA ARG A 152 23.43 -0.40 -6.15
C ARG A 152 24.27 -0.91 -4.97
N CYS A 153 23.65 -1.42 -3.91
CA CYS A 153 24.37 -2.04 -2.81
C CYS A 153 25.18 -3.26 -3.30
N PRO A 154 26.22 -3.69 -2.56
CA PRO A 154 27.07 -4.81 -2.97
C PRO A 154 26.28 -6.08 -3.29
N ASN A 155 25.17 -6.36 -2.56
CA ASN A 155 24.32 -7.51 -2.84
C ASN A 155 23.61 -7.39 -4.19
N CYS A 156 23.01 -6.24 -4.49
CA CYS A 156 22.34 -6.00 -5.78
C CYS A 156 23.33 -6.10 -6.95
N GLN A 157 24.53 -5.52 -6.82
CA GLN A 157 25.56 -5.63 -7.86
C GLN A 157 26.00 -7.09 -8.10
N LYS A 158 26.14 -7.88 -7.03
CA LYS A 158 26.45 -9.32 -7.12
C LYS A 158 25.31 -10.09 -7.83
N LEU A 159 24.07 -9.83 -7.45
CA LEU A 159 22.89 -10.48 -8.04
C LEU A 159 22.74 -10.10 -9.51
N PHE A 160 22.94 -8.83 -9.86
CA PHE A 160 22.93 -8.35 -11.23
C PHE A 160 23.98 -9.04 -12.08
N LYS A 161 25.23 -9.05 -11.60
CA LYS A 161 26.34 -9.74 -12.31
C LYS A 161 26.04 -11.22 -12.52
N LYS A 162 25.42 -11.88 -11.54
CA LYS A 162 25.01 -13.29 -11.68
C LYS A 162 23.93 -13.48 -12.74
N ALA A 163 22.97 -12.54 -12.86
CA ALA A 163 21.87 -12.64 -13.80
C ALA A 163 22.29 -12.33 -15.24
N TYR A 164 23.11 -11.29 -15.43
CA TYR A 164 23.42 -10.73 -16.75
C TYR A 164 24.86 -11.02 -17.25
N GLY A 165 25.75 -11.50 -16.40
CA GLY A 165 27.14 -11.86 -16.75
C GLY A 165 28.13 -10.70 -16.78
N PHE A 166 27.69 -9.45 -16.58
CA PHE A 166 28.53 -8.25 -16.55
C PHE A 166 28.25 -7.36 -15.33
N GLN A 167 29.10 -6.37 -15.07
CA GLN A 167 28.93 -5.46 -13.93
C GLN A 167 27.71 -4.56 -14.13
N MET A 168 27.00 -4.27 -13.02
CA MET A 168 25.84 -3.38 -13.05
C MET A 168 26.25 -1.97 -13.52
N PRO A 169 25.66 -1.45 -14.60
CA PRO A 169 25.93 -0.11 -15.09
C PRO A 169 25.62 0.99 -14.07
N ASP A 170 26.27 2.15 -14.23
CA ASP A 170 25.96 3.35 -13.42
C ASP A 170 24.66 4.04 -13.90
N ASN A 171 24.33 3.87 -15.17
CA ASN A 171 23.11 4.43 -15.77
C ASN A 171 21.94 3.44 -15.65
N LEU A 172 20.72 3.97 -15.72
CA LEU A 172 19.47 3.20 -15.72
C LEU A 172 19.24 2.60 -17.12
N THR A 173 19.91 1.47 -17.40
CA THR A 173 19.72 0.73 -18.66
C THR A 173 18.49 -0.18 -18.58
N PRO A 174 17.99 -0.71 -19.73
CA PRO A 174 16.89 -1.68 -19.73
C PRO A 174 17.14 -2.88 -18.81
N GLU A 175 18.37 -3.39 -18.76
CA GLU A 175 18.74 -4.53 -17.91
C GLU A 175 18.70 -4.16 -16.41
N VAL A 176 19.06 -2.91 -16.07
CA VAL A 176 18.95 -2.42 -14.67
C VAL A 176 17.49 -2.26 -14.28
N LEU A 177 16.64 -1.74 -15.16
CA LEU A 177 15.19 -1.63 -14.94
C LEU A 177 14.58 -3.02 -14.72
N GLU A 178 14.87 -3.96 -15.61
CA GLU A 178 14.38 -5.34 -15.51
C GLU A 178 14.87 -6.02 -14.23
N PHE A 179 16.15 -5.83 -13.86
CA PHE A 179 16.70 -6.36 -12.62
C PHE A 179 15.96 -5.83 -11.40
N ARG A 180 15.74 -4.52 -11.32
CA ARG A 180 15.04 -3.88 -10.19
C ARG A 180 13.62 -4.41 -10.05
N GLU A 181 12.88 -4.46 -11.14
CA GLU A 181 11.53 -4.99 -11.15
C GLU A 181 11.50 -6.47 -10.74
N THR A 182 12.36 -7.29 -11.34
CA THR A 182 12.49 -8.72 -11.00
C THR A 182 12.86 -8.93 -9.52
N ALA A 183 13.72 -8.08 -8.96
CA ALA A 183 14.09 -8.15 -7.55
C ALA A 183 12.90 -7.86 -6.62
N LEU A 184 12.07 -6.86 -6.95
CA LEU A 184 10.83 -6.56 -6.19
C LEU A 184 9.78 -7.68 -6.35
N VAL A 185 9.58 -8.19 -7.55
CA VAL A 185 8.65 -9.31 -7.78
C VAL A 185 9.06 -10.55 -7.01
N ASN A 186 10.35 -10.91 -7.03
CA ASN A 186 10.86 -12.05 -6.28
C ASN A 186 10.74 -11.86 -4.76
N PHE A 187 10.99 -10.64 -4.28
CA PHE A 187 10.79 -10.28 -2.89
C PHE A 187 9.32 -10.45 -2.49
N LEU A 188 8.39 -9.88 -3.26
CA LEU A 188 6.96 -9.99 -3.00
C LEU A 188 6.45 -11.43 -3.12
N HIS A 189 6.94 -12.19 -4.10
CA HIS A 189 6.59 -13.60 -4.21
C HIS A 189 6.94 -14.38 -2.93
N LYS A 190 8.14 -14.14 -2.38
CA LYS A 190 8.56 -14.76 -1.12
C LYS A 190 7.67 -14.33 0.05
N MET A 191 7.34 -13.04 0.16
CA MET A 191 6.51 -12.52 1.25
C MET A 191 5.05 -12.99 1.16
N THR A 192 4.47 -12.93 -0.02
CA THR A 192 3.06 -13.34 -0.22
C THR A 192 2.89 -14.86 -0.05
N LEU A 193 3.89 -15.65 -0.42
CA LEU A 193 3.89 -17.09 -0.16
C LEU A 193 3.94 -17.37 1.35
N ALA A 194 4.86 -16.72 2.07
CA ALA A 194 4.98 -16.86 3.52
C ALA A 194 3.70 -16.42 4.27
N ALA A 195 3.01 -15.40 3.77
CA ALA A 195 1.70 -14.99 4.29
C ALA A 195 0.62 -16.07 4.05
N LYS A 196 0.59 -16.68 2.86
CA LYS A 196 -0.31 -17.79 2.55
C LYS A 196 -0.09 -19.01 3.45
N GLU A 197 1.16 -19.35 3.74
CA GLU A 197 1.50 -20.44 4.67
C GLU A 197 0.95 -20.16 6.09
N ARG A 198 0.78 -18.89 6.45
CA ARG A 198 0.13 -18.43 7.69
C ARG A 198 -1.38 -18.18 7.55
N GLN A 199 -1.98 -18.68 6.46
CA GLN A 199 -3.43 -18.58 6.18
C GLN A 199 -3.93 -17.13 6.03
N LYS A 200 -3.07 -16.22 5.61
CA LYS A 200 -3.44 -14.83 5.31
C LYS A 200 -3.63 -14.63 3.80
N ARG A 201 -4.61 -13.84 3.43
CA ARG A 201 -4.78 -13.33 2.07
C ARG A 201 -3.75 -12.24 1.78
N ASN A 202 -3.50 -11.99 0.52
CA ASN A 202 -2.55 -10.97 0.07
C ASN A 202 -3.18 -10.01 -0.93
N THR A 203 -3.13 -8.73 -0.60
CA THR A 203 -3.35 -7.61 -1.52
C THR A 203 -2.00 -6.95 -1.79
N VAL A 204 -1.67 -6.71 -3.05
CA VAL A 204 -0.49 -5.92 -3.42
C VAL A 204 -0.95 -4.62 -4.04
N CYS A 205 -0.64 -3.50 -3.40
CA CYS A 205 -0.85 -2.15 -3.92
C CYS A 205 0.37 -1.74 -4.75
N MET A 206 0.18 -1.54 -6.04
CA MET A 206 1.23 -1.08 -6.93
C MET A 206 1.13 0.43 -7.08
N LEU A 207 2.30 1.08 -7.06
CA LEU A 207 2.39 2.49 -7.41
C LEU A 207 1.75 2.77 -8.77
N PRO A 208 1.13 3.94 -8.96
CA PRO A 208 0.53 4.31 -10.24
C PRO A 208 1.53 4.23 -11.41
N PRO A 209 1.07 4.00 -12.65
CA PRO A 209 1.95 3.76 -13.80
C PRO A 209 2.93 4.89 -14.13
N TRP A 210 2.64 6.11 -13.72
CA TRP A 210 3.52 7.26 -13.92
C TRP A 210 4.59 7.42 -12.84
N PHE A 211 4.61 6.55 -11.83
CA PHE A 211 5.55 6.63 -10.71
C PHE A 211 6.75 5.68 -10.98
N PRO A 212 7.98 6.19 -11.11
CA PRO A 212 9.09 5.43 -11.70
C PRO A 212 9.82 4.50 -10.73
N ALA A 213 9.36 4.35 -9.50
CA ALA A 213 10.07 3.61 -8.46
C ALA A 213 9.55 2.20 -8.17
N GLY A 214 8.33 1.89 -8.60
CA GLY A 214 7.63 0.64 -8.32
C GLY A 214 7.82 -0.42 -9.41
N ILE A 215 6.79 -1.26 -9.53
CA ILE A 215 6.69 -2.33 -10.51
C ILE A 215 5.83 -1.81 -11.66
N ASP A 216 6.42 -1.76 -12.86
CA ASP A 216 5.72 -1.26 -14.05
C ASP A 216 4.81 -2.31 -14.69
N ASP A 217 5.27 -3.55 -14.80
CA ASP A 217 4.46 -4.65 -15.32
C ASP A 217 3.63 -5.33 -14.22
N TRP A 218 2.41 -4.84 -14.01
CA TRP A 218 1.49 -5.39 -13.01
C TRP A 218 1.11 -6.86 -13.24
N ASN A 219 1.26 -7.36 -14.46
CA ASN A 219 1.01 -8.77 -14.78
C ASN A 219 1.98 -9.69 -14.02
N LYS A 220 3.20 -9.23 -13.76
CA LYS A 220 4.18 -10.01 -12.98
C LYS A 220 3.71 -10.27 -11.54
N ILE A 221 2.99 -9.32 -10.95
CA ILE A 221 2.39 -9.49 -9.61
C ILE A 221 1.10 -10.29 -9.68
N ALA A 222 0.22 -9.95 -10.62
CA ALA A 222 -1.05 -10.63 -10.77
C ALA A 222 -0.89 -12.13 -11.13
N SER A 223 0.18 -12.51 -11.82
CA SER A 223 0.50 -13.91 -12.13
C SER A 223 0.92 -14.74 -10.91
N LEU A 224 1.29 -14.11 -9.79
CA LEU A 224 1.70 -14.83 -8.59
C LEU A 224 0.49 -15.56 -7.96
N PRO A 225 0.57 -16.90 -7.76
CA PRO A 225 -0.57 -17.67 -7.22
C PRO A 225 -0.88 -17.31 -5.76
N SER A 226 0.08 -16.75 -5.05
CA SER A 226 -0.08 -16.31 -3.66
C SER A 226 -0.73 -14.94 -3.50
N VAL A 227 -0.90 -14.16 -4.57
CA VAL A 227 -1.62 -12.88 -4.57
C VAL A 227 -3.10 -13.13 -4.83
N ASP A 228 -3.97 -12.60 -3.99
CA ASP A 228 -5.43 -12.73 -4.12
C ASP A 228 -6.06 -11.50 -4.77
N GLU A 229 -5.53 -10.32 -4.46
CA GLU A 229 -6.06 -9.03 -4.86
C GLU A 229 -4.93 -8.10 -5.29
N ILE A 230 -5.19 -7.30 -6.34
CA ILE A 230 -4.30 -6.24 -6.79
C ILE A 230 -4.94 -4.88 -6.55
N ALA A 231 -4.15 -3.93 -6.11
CA ALA A 231 -4.59 -2.58 -5.76
C ALA A 231 -3.70 -1.51 -6.39
N SER A 232 -4.20 -0.27 -6.43
CA SER A 232 -3.41 0.92 -6.68
C SER A 232 -4.07 2.15 -6.08
N ASP A 233 -3.31 3.22 -5.91
CA ASP A 233 -3.64 4.44 -5.21
C ASP A 233 -3.23 5.67 -6.02
N PRO A 234 -3.95 6.00 -7.09
CA PRO A 234 -3.62 7.08 -8.02
C PRO A 234 -3.85 8.47 -7.39
N TYR A 235 -3.16 8.73 -6.27
CA TYR A 235 -3.31 9.96 -5.53
C TYR A 235 -2.83 11.17 -6.33
N GLN A 236 -3.67 12.20 -6.36
CA GLN A 236 -3.36 13.47 -7.01
C GLN A 236 -2.27 14.24 -6.25
N GLU A 237 -1.43 14.96 -6.98
CA GLU A 237 -0.57 16.00 -6.44
C GLU A 237 -1.38 17.28 -6.15
N ARG A 238 -0.81 18.18 -5.35
CA ARG A 238 -1.52 19.38 -4.86
C ARG A 238 -2.05 20.31 -5.96
N ASN A 239 -1.42 20.37 -7.10
CA ASN A 239 -1.79 21.30 -8.18
C ASN A 239 -2.47 20.62 -9.38
N ASP A 240 -2.83 19.34 -9.26
CA ASP A 240 -3.52 18.63 -10.33
C ASP A 240 -4.92 19.19 -10.53
N SER A 241 -5.35 19.36 -11.77
CA SER A 241 -6.74 19.72 -12.07
C SER A 241 -7.68 18.56 -11.75
N SER A 242 -8.94 18.84 -11.44
CA SER A 242 -9.96 17.79 -11.22
C SER A 242 -10.10 16.86 -12.44
N GLU A 243 -9.95 17.39 -13.65
CA GLU A 243 -9.95 16.59 -14.88
C GLU A 243 -8.79 15.58 -14.92
N LEU A 244 -7.58 16.02 -14.54
CA LEU A 244 -6.41 15.14 -14.47
C LEU A 244 -6.59 14.08 -13.37
N VAL A 245 -7.12 14.45 -12.22
CA VAL A 245 -7.44 13.52 -11.12
C VAL A 245 -8.37 12.41 -11.63
N LEU A 246 -9.49 12.78 -12.23
CA LEU A 246 -10.45 11.80 -12.76
C LEU A 246 -9.87 10.91 -13.84
N LYS A 247 -9.03 11.48 -14.72
CA LYS A 247 -8.30 10.71 -15.73
C LYS A 247 -7.40 9.66 -15.08
N HIS A 248 -6.64 10.03 -14.06
CA HIS A 248 -5.75 9.11 -13.35
C HIS A 248 -6.52 7.95 -12.69
N TYR A 249 -7.63 8.24 -12.01
CA TYR A 249 -8.45 7.18 -11.41
C TYR A 249 -9.06 6.27 -12.47
N LYS A 250 -9.55 6.82 -13.58
CA LYS A 250 -10.13 6.04 -14.68
C LYS A 250 -9.10 5.10 -15.32
N GLU A 251 -7.96 5.64 -15.74
CA GLU A 251 -6.90 4.86 -16.39
C GLU A 251 -6.35 3.75 -15.47
N THR A 252 -6.19 4.06 -14.18
CA THR A 252 -5.75 3.09 -13.17
C THR A 252 -6.81 2.00 -12.96
N ALA A 253 -8.08 2.36 -12.83
CA ALA A 253 -9.16 1.39 -12.68
C ALA A 253 -9.28 0.47 -13.90
N GLU A 254 -9.22 1.01 -15.12
CA GLU A 254 -9.23 0.23 -16.36
C GLU A 254 -8.05 -0.76 -16.43
N ARG A 255 -6.85 -0.32 -16.02
CA ARG A 255 -5.66 -1.18 -15.95
C ARG A 255 -5.83 -2.29 -14.91
N LEU A 256 -6.29 -1.97 -13.68
CA LEU A 256 -6.58 -2.95 -12.64
C LEU A 256 -7.58 -4.01 -13.14
N MET A 257 -8.70 -3.56 -13.69
CA MET A 257 -9.75 -4.47 -14.17
C MET A 257 -9.28 -5.37 -15.31
N LYS A 258 -8.48 -4.84 -16.24
CA LYS A 258 -7.88 -5.62 -17.33
C LYS A 258 -6.95 -6.70 -16.78
N THR A 259 -5.98 -6.30 -15.95
CA THR A 259 -5.01 -7.23 -15.36
C THR A 259 -5.70 -8.27 -14.47
N ALA A 260 -6.63 -7.85 -13.62
CA ALA A 260 -7.35 -8.77 -12.73
C ALA A 260 -8.17 -9.81 -13.51
N LYS A 261 -8.81 -9.42 -14.60
CA LYS A 261 -9.56 -10.33 -15.46
C LYS A 261 -8.66 -11.39 -16.09
N GLU A 262 -7.47 -11.02 -16.54
CA GLU A 262 -6.52 -11.94 -17.16
C GLU A 262 -6.01 -13.00 -16.18
N PHE A 263 -5.73 -12.60 -14.94
CA PHE A 263 -5.15 -13.48 -13.91
C PHE A 263 -6.15 -13.96 -12.85
N ASN A 264 -7.45 -13.69 -13.02
CA ASN A 264 -8.51 -14.05 -12.07
C ASN A 264 -8.22 -13.55 -10.65
N LYS A 265 -7.95 -12.24 -10.51
CA LYS A 265 -7.70 -11.56 -9.23
C LYS A 265 -8.85 -10.64 -8.83
N GLU A 266 -8.99 -10.39 -7.53
CA GLU A 266 -9.80 -9.28 -7.04
C GLU A 266 -9.08 -7.94 -7.28
N THR A 267 -9.84 -6.84 -7.27
CA THR A 267 -9.29 -5.49 -7.46
C THR A 267 -9.68 -4.57 -6.33
N GLN A 268 -8.77 -3.68 -5.94
CA GLN A 268 -9.02 -2.65 -4.93
C GLN A 268 -8.50 -1.29 -5.41
N MET A 269 -9.27 -0.23 -5.17
CA MET A 269 -8.88 1.14 -5.44
C MET A 269 -8.77 1.93 -4.13
N TRP A 270 -7.70 2.68 -3.98
CA TRP A 270 -7.54 3.63 -2.89
C TRP A 270 -7.85 5.05 -3.35
N VAL A 271 -8.71 5.71 -2.60
CA VAL A 271 -9.12 7.10 -2.85
C VAL A 271 -8.42 8.01 -1.85
N LYS A 272 -7.82 9.07 -2.36
CA LYS A 272 -7.22 10.10 -1.52
C LYS A 272 -8.29 10.82 -0.71
N CYS A 273 -8.17 10.77 0.61
CA CYS A 273 -9.00 11.50 1.56
C CYS A 273 -8.10 12.09 2.67
N TYR A 274 -7.00 12.70 2.28
CA TYR A 274 -6.03 13.42 3.11
C TYR A 274 -5.41 14.54 2.30
N LEU A 275 -4.97 15.61 2.92
CA LEU A 275 -4.44 16.80 2.22
C LEU A 275 -5.34 17.24 1.05
N ILE A 276 -6.66 17.11 1.21
CA ILE A 276 -7.62 17.65 0.27
C ILE A 276 -7.71 19.15 0.51
N GLU A 277 -7.48 19.93 -0.55
CA GLU A 277 -7.56 21.39 -0.50
C GLU A 277 -9.04 21.83 -0.36
N GLU A 278 -9.27 22.93 0.36
CA GLU A 278 -10.62 23.49 0.49
C GLU A 278 -11.22 23.79 -0.89
N GLY A 279 -12.47 23.36 -1.09
CA GLY A 279 -13.18 23.45 -2.37
C GLY A 279 -12.88 22.31 -3.35
N ARG A 280 -12.01 21.36 -3.01
CA ARG A 280 -11.67 20.20 -3.83
C ARG A 280 -12.29 18.88 -3.30
N GLU A 281 -13.22 18.98 -2.35
CA GLU A 281 -13.83 17.80 -1.72
C GLU A 281 -14.67 16.97 -2.72
N GLN A 282 -15.17 17.60 -3.78
CA GLN A 282 -15.89 16.89 -4.84
C GLN A 282 -15.00 15.88 -5.58
N ASP A 283 -13.70 16.11 -5.68
CA ASP A 283 -12.75 15.16 -6.28
C ASP A 283 -12.74 13.81 -5.55
N VAL A 284 -12.96 13.81 -4.23
CA VAL A 284 -13.07 12.57 -3.44
C VAL A 284 -14.30 11.77 -3.89
N THR A 285 -15.45 12.46 -4.03
CA THR A 285 -16.69 11.83 -4.52
C THR A 285 -16.49 11.25 -5.92
N ASP A 286 -15.98 12.06 -6.83
CA ASP A 286 -15.85 11.70 -8.24
C ASP A 286 -14.83 10.55 -8.45
N SER A 287 -13.77 10.50 -7.63
CA SER A 287 -12.81 9.39 -7.63
C SER A 287 -13.46 8.05 -7.23
N VAL A 288 -14.39 8.06 -6.27
CA VAL A 288 -15.18 6.87 -5.92
C VAL A 288 -16.08 6.46 -7.06
N LEU A 289 -16.83 7.42 -7.64
CA LEU A 289 -17.80 7.15 -8.71
C LEU A 289 -17.11 6.59 -9.96
N VAL A 290 -16.02 7.22 -10.43
CA VAL A 290 -15.31 6.77 -11.61
C VAL A 290 -14.68 5.39 -11.42
N SER A 291 -14.21 5.08 -10.21
CA SER A 291 -13.67 3.76 -9.88
C SER A 291 -14.77 2.68 -9.90
N TYR A 292 -15.92 3.00 -9.32
CA TYR A 292 -17.09 2.10 -9.31
C TYR A 292 -17.63 1.85 -10.73
N ASP A 293 -17.74 2.90 -11.55
CA ASP A 293 -18.23 2.82 -12.94
C ASP A 293 -17.29 1.98 -13.81
N ALA A 294 -15.98 2.03 -13.55
CA ALA A 294 -15.00 1.16 -14.20
C ALA A 294 -15.08 -0.32 -13.77
N GLY A 295 -15.87 -0.64 -12.75
CA GLY A 295 -16.08 -2.01 -12.29
C GLY A 295 -15.43 -2.38 -10.95
N ILE A 296 -14.67 -1.48 -10.32
CA ILE A 296 -14.08 -1.73 -8.99
C ILE A 296 -15.20 -1.87 -7.96
N ARG A 297 -15.10 -2.89 -7.12
CA ARG A 297 -16.09 -3.15 -6.05
C ARG A 297 -15.46 -3.20 -4.66
N ASN A 298 -14.16 -2.92 -4.54
CA ASN A 298 -13.46 -2.78 -3.29
C ASN A 298 -12.76 -1.40 -3.26
N ILE A 299 -13.34 -0.44 -2.52
CA ILE A 299 -12.91 0.96 -2.51
C ILE A 299 -12.57 1.37 -1.08
N PHE A 300 -11.33 1.76 -0.89
CA PHE A 300 -10.79 2.26 0.38
C PHE A 300 -10.44 3.73 0.28
N ALA A 301 -10.46 4.43 1.40
CA ALA A 301 -9.90 5.77 1.51
C ALA A 301 -8.69 5.80 2.43
N TRP A 302 -7.67 6.52 2.06
CA TRP A 302 -6.66 7.02 2.96
C TRP A 302 -7.00 8.47 3.28
N SER A 303 -7.56 8.83 4.47
CA SER A 303 -7.71 8.00 5.64
C SER A 303 -8.98 8.35 6.43
N TYR A 304 -9.21 7.66 7.55
CA TYR A 304 -10.30 7.92 8.49
C TYR A 304 -10.39 9.40 8.88
N LYS A 305 -11.61 9.96 8.81
CA LYS A 305 -11.91 11.38 9.07
C LYS A 305 -10.98 12.36 8.34
N ALA A 306 -10.53 12.00 7.14
CA ALA A 306 -9.61 12.81 6.33
C ALA A 306 -8.33 13.22 7.09
N SER A 307 -7.79 12.29 7.88
CA SER A 307 -6.61 12.42 8.77
C SER A 307 -6.77 13.40 9.93
N GLU A 308 -7.97 13.91 10.21
CA GLU A 308 -8.20 14.76 11.37
C GLU A 308 -7.85 14.01 12.65
N TYR A 309 -7.06 14.62 13.52
CA TYR A 309 -6.52 14.04 14.77
C TYR A 309 -5.56 12.84 14.60
N LEU A 310 -5.32 12.37 13.37
CA LEU A 310 -4.43 11.22 13.14
C LEU A 310 -3.01 11.66 12.78
N SER A 311 -2.87 12.68 11.93
CA SER A 311 -1.56 13.17 11.50
C SER A 311 -1.63 14.61 10.95
N TRP A 312 -0.44 15.16 10.61
CA TRP A 312 -0.34 16.45 9.93
C TRP A 312 -0.92 16.42 8.48
N LEU A 313 -1.17 15.22 7.93
CA LEU A 313 -1.76 15.00 6.60
C LEU A 313 -3.26 15.34 6.54
N ARG A 314 -3.82 15.96 7.56
CA ARG A 314 -5.23 16.35 7.56
C ARG A 314 -5.56 17.22 6.34
N SER A 315 -6.75 17.05 5.79
CA SER A 315 -7.31 17.92 4.76
C SER A 315 -7.56 19.34 5.30
N ASP A 316 -7.64 20.34 4.43
CA ASP A 316 -7.92 21.73 4.85
C ASP A 316 -9.29 21.83 5.54
N ASN A 317 -10.28 21.08 5.03
CA ASN A 317 -11.58 20.88 5.69
C ASN A 317 -11.87 19.39 5.85
N PRO A 318 -11.39 18.75 6.94
CA PRO A 318 -11.49 17.31 7.11
C PRO A 318 -12.93 16.79 7.14
N GLU A 319 -13.84 17.54 7.78
CA GLU A 319 -15.25 17.16 7.88
C GLU A 319 -15.90 17.09 6.50
N LYS A 320 -15.70 18.10 5.65
CA LYS A 320 -16.25 18.10 4.27
C LYS A 320 -15.62 16.99 3.41
N ALA A 321 -14.30 16.81 3.48
CA ALA A 321 -13.63 15.76 2.72
C ALA A 321 -14.11 14.36 3.14
N TRP A 322 -14.28 14.13 4.44
CA TRP A 322 -14.82 12.89 4.96
C TRP A 322 -16.29 12.68 4.56
N LEU A 323 -17.10 13.72 4.66
CA LEU A 323 -18.51 13.68 4.24
C LEU A 323 -18.62 13.36 2.73
N ALA A 324 -17.77 13.95 1.89
CA ALA A 324 -17.73 13.67 0.45
C ALA A 324 -17.47 12.17 0.18
N TYR A 325 -16.54 11.55 0.94
CA TYR A 325 -16.31 10.11 0.86
C TYR A 325 -17.53 9.30 1.32
N LEU A 326 -18.15 9.67 2.45
CA LEU A 326 -19.33 8.98 2.96
C LEU A 326 -20.51 9.03 1.98
N GLU A 327 -20.77 10.20 1.41
CA GLU A 327 -21.91 10.43 0.52
C GLU A 327 -21.72 9.86 -0.88
N SER A 328 -20.47 9.67 -1.32
CA SER A 328 -20.20 9.03 -2.60
C SER A 328 -20.89 7.67 -2.73
N PHE A 329 -20.88 6.89 -1.66
CA PHE A 329 -21.52 5.57 -1.65
C PHE A 329 -23.04 5.58 -1.70
N LYS A 330 -23.69 6.70 -1.28
CA LYS A 330 -25.14 6.87 -1.41
C LYS A 330 -25.56 7.14 -2.85
N LYS A 331 -24.61 7.64 -3.67
CA LYS A 331 -24.84 7.94 -5.10
C LYS A 331 -24.65 6.72 -5.99
N LEU A 332 -24.05 5.63 -5.46
CA LEU A 332 -23.85 4.40 -6.22
C LEU A 332 -25.20 3.70 -6.40
N SER A 333 -25.53 3.35 -7.64
CA SER A 333 -26.69 2.51 -7.96
C SER A 333 -26.37 1.07 -7.52
N VAL A 334 -26.81 0.68 -6.34
CA VAL A 334 -26.70 -0.67 -5.80
C VAL A 334 -27.90 -1.50 -6.21
#